data_e5e843c7a6a5557eb46cddd40ceb3154
#
_entry.id   e5e843c7a6a5557eb46cddd40ceb3154
#
_cell.length_a   1.000
_cell.length_b   1.000
_cell.length_c   1.000
_cell.angle_alpha   90.00
_cell.angle_beta   90.00
_cell.angle_gamma   90.00
#
_symmetry.space_group_name_H-M   'P 1'
#
loop_
_entity.id
_entity.type
_entity.pdbx_description
1 polymer ?
#
loop_
_entity_poly.entity_id
_entity_poly.type
_entity_poly.pdbx_seq_one_letter_code
_entity_poly.pdbx_strand_id
1 'polypeptide(L)'
;MTNWKYSRGLTACLIGLTVVVIGLGGLIRIYDAGESCPDWPLCFGTFGFDISEEEQEAWYIENPDEVDSRGSGHRYTTFQIFTEWFHRILAGLVLGPLVILNWYMLRGGEEKVKFASTLTVVLIVWQGAIGWLTVEMDNLHWSVALHLSSALAFTMSMFWLWLTLTRSEDGLPEWLRFDYSISKKWKVRVGLLSLGAFVSIFSGTFVSTTPGANFGCGVDGLPDSWPLCNGKIVDSIEDIVAQSQIIHRWFVGLMLIALIFASYSISNEQSGNNVLRNWIWGSTFFFFVNTSIGAIYVLSWDLE
;
A
#
# COMPACT_ATOMS: atom_id res chain seq x y z
N MET A 1 33.70 -15.46 -2.72
CA MET A 1 32.36 -16.00 -2.39
C MET A 1 31.57 -14.85 -1.80
N THR A 2 30.62 -14.32 -2.54
CA THR A 2 29.70 -13.28 -2.05
C THR A 2 28.85 -13.92 -0.95
N ASN A 3 28.86 -13.34 0.24
CA ASN A 3 28.18 -13.91 1.41
C ASN A 3 26.67 -13.54 1.35
N TRP A 4 25.96 -14.18 0.42
CA TRP A 4 24.55 -13.93 0.08
C TRP A 4 23.62 -14.16 1.27
N LYS A 5 24.06 -14.96 2.24
CA LYS A 5 23.30 -15.20 3.47
C LYS A 5 22.98 -13.91 4.24
N TYR A 6 23.94 -12.98 4.32
CA TYR A 6 23.68 -11.68 4.96
C TYR A 6 22.72 -10.83 4.12
N SER A 7 22.88 -10.81 2.79
CA SER A 7 21.98 -10.08 1.91
C SER A 7 20.55 -10.64 1.93
N ARG A 8 20.39 -11.96 2.04
CA ARG A 8 19.08 -12.60 2.20
C ARG A 8 18.41 -12.17 3.50
N GLY A 9 19.14 -12.21 4.62
CA GLY A 9 18.67 -11.75 5.93
C GLY A 9 18.31 -10.27 5.90
N LEU A 10 19.19 -9.43 5.35
CA LEU A 10 18.94 -8.00 5.17
C LEU A 10 17.69 -7.75 4.31
N THR A 11 17.54 -8.46 3.18
CA THR A 11 16.34 -8.32 2.33
C THR A 11 15.06 -8.67 3.09
N ALA A 12 15.07 -9.73 3.92
CA ALA A 12 13.92 -10.07 4.77
C ALA A 12 13.60 -8.96 5.80
N CYS A 13 14.61 -8.39 6.44
CA CYS A 13 14.43 -7.25 7.36
C CYS A 13 13.88 -6.03 6.62
N LEU A 14 14.37 -5.75 5.41
CA LEU A 14 13.90 -4.63 4.58
C LEU A 14 12.45 -4.81 4.15
N ILE A 15 12.00 -6.03 3.86
CA ILE A 15 10.58 -6.32 3.60
C ILE A 15 9.75 -5.97 4.84
N GLY A 16 10.17 -6.41 6.03
CA GLY A 16 9.49 -6.08 7.28
C GLY A 16 9.45 -4.57 7.54
N LEU A 17 10.56 -3.87 7.33
CA LEU A 17 10.63 -2.41 7.45
C LEU A 17 9.71 -1.71 6.44
N THR A 18 9.64 -2.20 5.20
CA THR A 18 8.73 -1.65 4.18
C THR A 18 7.28 -1.76 4.62
N VAL A 19 6.87 -2.90 5.20
CA VAL A 19 5.51 -3.08 5.74
C VAL A 19 5.23 -2.08 6.88
N VAL A 20 6.20 -1.83 7.75
CA VAL A 20 6.08 -0.82 8.82
C VAL A 20 5.91 0.58 8.22
N VAL A 21 6.72 0.95 7.22
CA VAL A 21 6.63 2.26 6.54
C VAL A 21 5.27 2.43 5.85
N ILE A 22 4.76 1.39 5.18
CA ILE A 22 3.40 1.41 4.59
C ILE A 22 2.33 1.59 5.69
N GLY A 23 2.47 0.90 6.82
CA GLY A 23 1.56 1.03 7.96
C GLY A 23 1.56 2.45 8.55
N LEU A 24 2.73 3.08 8.68
CA LEU A 24 2.85 4.48 9.08
C LEU A 24 2.19 5.43 8.09
N GLY A 25 2.35 5.20 6.77
CA GLY A 25 1.63 5.94 5.74
C GLY A 25 0.10 5.82 5.89
N GLY A 26 -0.38 4.65 6.28
CA GLY A 26 -1.80 4.45 6.64
C GLY A 26 -2.24 5.26 7.86
N LEU A 27 -1.41 5.32 8.91
CA LEU A 27 -1.67 6.15 10.10
C LEU A 27 -1.70 7.64 9.76
N ILE A 28 -0.75 8.12 8.95
CA ILE A 28 -0.73 9.50 8.43
C ILE A 28 -2.07 9.83 7.78
N ARG A 29 -2.60 8.89 6.99
CA ARG A 29 -3.89 9.09 6.32
C ARG A 29 -5.07 9.12 7.30
N ILE A 30 -5.09 8.24 8.31
CA ILE A 30 -6.15 8.16 9.33
C ILE A 30 -6.20 9.44 10.17
N TYR A 31 -5.05 9.99 10.53
CA TYR A 31 -4.94 11.18 11.35
C TYR A 31 -4.88 12.50 10.56
N ASP A 32 -5.11 12.44 9.25
CA ASP A 32 -5.05 13.58 8.34
C ASP A 32 -3.75 14.39 8.49
N ALA A 33 -2.62 13.67 8.58
CA ALA A 33 -1.30 14.21 8.86
C ALA A 33 -0.42 14.37 7.61
N GLY A 34 -0.94 14.10 6.42
CA GLY A 34 -0.13 14.00 5.20
C GLY A 34 0.42 15.33 4.66
N GLU A 35 0.00 16.45 5.24
CA GLU A 35 0.48 17.79 4.92
C GLU A 35 1.07 18.49 6.15
N SER A 36 1.35 17.71 7.22
CA SER A 36 1.84 18.27 8.48
C SER A 36 3.33 18.65 8.45
N CYS A 37 4.04 18.36 7.38
CA CYS A 37 5.38 18.82 7.08
C CYS A 37 5.37 19.47 5.68
N PRO A 38 5.13 20.77 5.56
CA PRO A 38 4.88 21.42 4.27
C PRO A 38 6.07 21.42 3.33
N ASP A 39 7.29 21.47 3.86
CA ASP A 39 8.53 21.44 3.08
C ASP A 39 9.14 20.02 3.00
N TRP A 40 10.00 19.80 2.03
CA TRP A 40 10.71 18.55 1.85
C TRP A 40 12.21 18.78 1.55
N PRO A 41 13.14 18.09 2.19
CA PRO A 41 13.01 16.93 3.11
C PRO A 41 12.82 17.31 4.59
N LEU A 42 12.72 18.56 4.92
CA LEU A 42 12.58 19.09 6.27
C LEU A 42 11.10 19.07 6.72
N CYS A 43 10.82 19.71 7.84
CA CYS A 43 9.50 19.94 8.38
C CYS A 43 9.51 21.32 9.04
N PHE A 44 8.81 22.29 8.49
CA PHE A 44 8.87 23.71 8.88
C PHE A 44 10.32 24.25 8.94
N GLY A 45 11.11 23.96 7.91
CA GLY A 45 12.50 24.38 7.82
C GLY A 45 13.47 23.68 8.78
N THR A 46 13.01 22.74 9.60
CA THR A 46 13.84 22.04 10.61
C THR A 46 13.94 20.54 10.39
N PHE A 47 14.92 19.92 11.02
CA PHE A 47 15.09 18.46 11.02
C PHE A 47 14.46 17.83 12.28
N GLY A 48 13.28 18.34 12.70
CA GLY A 48 12.58 17.95 13.91
C GLY A 48 11.08 17.83 13.70
N PHE A 49 10.37 17.48 14.75
CA PHE A 49 8.92 17.32 14.75
C PHE A 49 8.22 18.07 15.91
N ASP A 50 9.00 18.61 16.85
CA ASP A 50 8.48 19.36 17.98
C ASP A 50 8.40 20.84 17.59
N ILE A 51 7.36 21.17 16.84
CA ILE A 51 7.12 22.49 16.25
C ILE A 51 5.86 23.07 16.91
N SER A 52 6.02 24.16 17.64
CA SER A 52 4.91 24.85 18.30
C SER A 52 3.97 25.51 17.29
N GLU A 53 2.74 25.84 17.71
CA GLU A 53 1.79 26.55 16.85
C GLU A 53 2.31 27.93 16.41
N GLU A 54 3.06 28.62 17.29
CA GLU A 54 3.70 29.89 16.99
C GLU A 54 4.79 29.75 15.92
N GLU A 55 5.58 28.68 15.97
CA GLU A 55 6.61 28.39 14.96
C GLU A 55 5.98 28.02 13.61
N GLN A 56 4.87 27.27 13.60
CA GLN A 56 4.10 26.99 12.38
C GLN A 56 3.56 28.28 11.77
N GLU A 57 3.02 29.18 12.60
CA GLU A 57 2.50 30.48 12.15
C GLU A 57 3.62 31.34 11.53
N ALA A 58 4.74 31.46 12.24
CA ALA A 58 5.90 32.23 11.76
C ALA A 58 6.40 31.69 10.42
N TRP A 59 6.46 30.36 10.29
CA TRP A 59 6.90 29.71 9.07
C TRP A 59 5.96 29.98 7.88
N TYR A 60 4.63 29.90 8.06
CA TYR A 60 3.67 30.21 7.00
C TYR A 60 3.64 31.69 6.60
N ILE A 61 3.98 32.60 7.51
CA ILE A 61 4.14 34.04 7.18
C ILE A 61 5.34 34.24 6.27
N GLU A 62 6.42 33.50 6.50
CA GLU A 62 7.65 33.57 5.68
C GLU A 62 7.54 32.78 4.36
N ASN A 63 6.67 31.74 4.32
CA ASN A 63 6.51 30.83 3.19
C ASN A 63 5.02 30.72 2.77
N PRO A 64 4.42 31.82 2.26
CA PRO A 64 2.98 31.84 1.95
C PRO A 64 2.58 30.90 0.79
N ASP A 65 3.53 30.55 -0.08
CA ASP A 65 3.33 29.63 -1.21
C ASP A 65 3.25 28.14 -0.77
N GLU A 66 3.65 27.84 0.47
CA GLU A 66 3.64 26.50 1.04
C GLU A 66 2.43 26.25 1.96
N VAL A 67 1.46 27.15 1.94
CA VAL A 67 0.21 26.97 2.69
C VAL A 67 -0.65 25.95 1.99
N ASP A 68 -0.95 24.84 2.68
CA ASP A 68 -1.73 23.74 2.16
C ASP A 68 -3.22 24.05 1.93
N SER A 69 -3.95 23.08 1.42
CA SER A 69 -5.38 23.17 1.09
C SER A 69 -6.29 23.56 2.27
N ARG A 70 -5.82 23.44 3.53
CA ARG A 70 -6.54 23.80 4.76
C ARG A 70 -6.39 25.29 5.14
N GLY A 71 -5.45 25.97 4.51
CA GLY A 71 -5.22 27.41 4.68
C GLY A 71 -4.31 27.76 5.86
N SER A 72 -3.80 29.00 5.83
CA SER A 72 -2.76 29.50 6.76
C SER A 72 -3.18 29.53 8.24
N GLY A 73 -4.47 29.40 8.53
CA GLY A 73 -5.00 29.33 9.92
C GLY A 73 -4.98 27.94 10.52
N HIS A 74 -4.74 26.89 9.73
CA HIS A 74 -4.69 25.52 10.25
C HIS A 74 -3.38 25.29 11.01
N ARG A 75 -3.45 24.52 12.12
CA ARG A 75 -2.28 24.12 12.91
C ARG A 75 -2.32 22.61 13.11
N TYR A 76 -1.16 22.00 12.94
CA TYR A 76 -0.97 20.57 13.16
C TYR A 76 -0.55 20.28 14.58
N THR A 77 -1.05 19.19 15.12
CA THR A 77 -0.62 18.69 16.41
C THR A 77 0.79 18.07 16.29
N THR A 78 1.55 18.07 17.40
CA THR A 78 2.87 17.41 17.46
C THR A 78 2.80 15.95 17.02
N PHE A 79 1.69 15.24 17.28
CA PHE A 79 1.51 13.85 16.85
C PHE A 79 1.40 13.70 15.33
N GLN A 80 0.68 14.60 14.67
CA GLN A 80 0.57 14.62 13.20
C GLN A 80 1.95 14.89 12.58
N ILE A 81 2.64 15.93 13.04
CA ILE A 81 3.99 16.28 12.59
C ILE A 81 4.96 15.10 12.83
N PHE A 82 4.93 14.49 14.02
CA PHE A 82 5.78 13.34 14.34
C PHE A 82 5.55 12.17 13.41
N THR A 83 4.31 11.81 13.11
CA THR A 83 4.01 10.64 12.28
C THR A 83 4.50 10.83 10.85
N GLU A 84 4.32 12.00 10.25
CA GLU A 84 4.83 12.29 8.92
C GLU A 84 6.36 12.39 8.90
N TRP A 85 6.95 13.15 9.82
CA TRP A 85 8.40 13.25 9.98
C TRP A 85 9.04 11.87 10.14
N PHE A 86 8.49 11.02 11.03
CA PHE A 86 9.04 9.69 11.30
C PHE A 86 8.92 8.77 10.08
N HIS A 87 7.81 8.85 9.34
CA HIS A 87 7.66 8.14 8.07
C HIS A 87 8.75 8.54 7.07
N ARG A 88 9.01 9.85 6.90
CA ARG A 88 10.05 10.37 6.01
C ARG A 88 11.46 9.90 6.41
N ILE A 89 11.78 9.92 7.72
CA ILE A 89 13.05 9.43 8.25
C ILE A 89 13.23 7.94 7.94
N LEU A 90 12.23 7.10 8.26
CA LEU A 90 12.33 5.67 8.01
C LEU A 90 12.43 5.36 6.51
N ALA A 91 11.67 6.03 5.67
CA ALA A 91 11.69 5.80 4.22
C ALA A 91 12.99 6.32 3.58
N GLY A 92 13.35 7.57 3.85
CA GLY A 92 14.45 8.27 3.18
C GLY A 92 15.83 7.97 3.77
N LEU A 93 15.97 7.99 5.10
CA LEU A 93 17.29 7.85 5.74
C LEU A 93 17.61 6.42 6.20
N VAL A 94 16.62 5.54 6.33
CA VAL A 94 16.86 4.15 6.74
C VAL A 94 16.62 3.19 5.60
N LEU A 95 15.39 3.09 5.10
CA LEU A 95 15.03 2.10 4.08
C LEU A 95 15.80 2.33 2.77
N GLY A 96 15.80 3.55 2.24
CA GLY A 96 16.47 3.89 0.98
C GLY A 96 17.95 3.53 0.97
N PRO A 97 18.76 4.05 1.91
CA PRO A 97 20.20 3.73 1.98
C PRO A 97 20.48 2.23 2.18
N LEU A 98 19.68 1.52 2.99
CA LEU A 98 19.86 0.10 3.20
C LEU A 98 19.51 -0.74 1.96
N VAL A 99 18.53 -0.34 1.16
CA VAL A 99 18.23 -0.96 -0.15
C VAL A 99 19.41 -0.78 -1.11
N ILE A 100 19.98 0.43 -1.17
CA ILE A 100 21.16 0.72 -1.99
C ILE A 100 22.37 -0.10 -1.51
N LEU A 101 22.59 -0.19 -0.21
CA LEU A 101 23.66 -1.02 0.37
C LEU A 101 23.49 -2.49 -0.01
N ASN A 102 22.26 -3.02 0.11
CA ASN A 102 21.97 -4.40 -0.26
C ASN A 102 22.23 -4.66 -1.75
N TRP A 103 21.82 -3.75 -2.64
CA TRP A 103 22.14 -3.80 -4.05
C TRP A 103 23.65 -3.80 -4.31
N TYR A 104 24.37 -2.90 -3.64
CA TYR A 104 25.84 -2.82 -3.75
C TYR A 104 26.52 -4.15 -3.40
N MET A 105 26.05 -4.83 -2.35
CA MET A 105 26.53 -6.15 -1.95
C MET A 105 26.24 -7.22 -2.98
N LEU A 106 25.15 -7.09 -3.74
CA LEU A 106 24.64 -8.07 -4.70
C LEU A 106 25.11 -7.85 -6.15
N ARG A 107 25.77 -6.73 -6.46
CA ARG A 107 26.17 -6.37 -7.83
C ARG A 107 27.15 -7.35 -8.51
N GLY A 108 27.84 -8.18 -7.74
CA GLY A 108 28.73 -9.24 -8.22
C GLY A 108 28.05 -10.60 -8.38
N GLY A 109 26.74 -10.69 -8.17
CA GLY A 109 25.99 -11.93 -8.21
C GLY A 109 25.60 -12.40 -9.63
N GLU A 110 24.77 -13.45 -9.67
CA GLU A 110 24.17 -13.95 -10.91
C GLU A 110 23.26 -12.90 -11.56
N GLU A 111 23.06 -13.00 -12.89
CA GLU A 111 22.26 -12.03 -13.65
C GLU A 111 20.83 -11.84 -13.08
N LYS A 112 20.20 -12.91 -12.60
CA LYS A 112 18.86 -12.81 -11.98
C LYS A 112 18.88 -12.03 -10.68
N VAL A 113 19.92 -12.19 -9.86
CA VAL A 113 20.10 -11.45 -8.60
C VAL A 113 20.41 -9.97 -8.88
N LYS A 114 21.30 -9.69 -9.84
CA LYS A 114 21.59 -8.33 -10.27
C LYS A 114 20.33 -7.61 -10.75
N PHE A 115 19.56 -8.27 -11.64
CA PHE A 115 18.34 -7.68 -12.17
C PHE A 115 17.33 -7.41 -11.06
N ALA A 116 17.05 -8.40 -10.19
CA ALA A 116 16.10 -8.24 -9.10
C ALA A 116 16.53 -7.13 -8.12
N SER A 117 17.81 -7.09 -7.73
CA SER A 117 18.33 -6.06 -6.82
C SER A 117 18.36 -4.66 -7.45
N THR A 118 18.66 -4.56 -8.75
CA THR A 118 18.59 -3.28 -9.47
C THR A 118 17.15 -2.77 -9.56
N LEU A 119 16.18 -3.67 -9.80
CA LEU A 119 14.77 -3.31 -9.82
C LEU A 119 14.32 -2.72 -8.47
N THR A 120 14.80 -3.28 -7.34
CA THR A 120 14.47 -2.71 -6.01
C THR A 120 15.01 -1.29 -5.85
N VAL A 121 16.22 -0.99 -6.35
CA VAL A 121 16.77 0.37 -6.32
C VAL A 121 15.98 1.32 -7.20
N VAL A 122 15.64 0.92 -8.41
CA VAL A 122 14.82 1.75 -9.31
C VAL A 122 13.48 2.08 -8.67
N LEU A 123 12.82 1.08 -8.07
CA LEU A 123 11.52 1.28 -7.44
C LEU A 123 11.58 2.09 -6.14
N ILE A 124 12.64 2.00 -5.33
CA ILE A 124 12.74 2.84 -4.12
C ILE A 124 13.04 4.30 -4.47
N VAL A 125 13.84 4.57 -5.51
CA VAL A 125 14.07 5.93 -6.03
C VAL A 125 12.77 6.50 -6.59
N TRP A 126 12.05 5.72 -7.39
CA TRP A 126 10.72 6.08 -7.88
C TRP A 126 9.75 6.39 -6.73
N GLN A 127 9.75 5.55 -5.68
CA GLN A 127 8.90 5.72 -4.50
C GLN A 127 9.18 7.05 -3.78
N GLY A 128 10.46 7.42 -3.65
CA GLY A 128 10.84 8.71 -3.09
C GLY A 128 10.36 9.89 -3.95
N ALA A 129 10.50 9.78 -5.28
CA ALA A 129 10.02 10.81 -6.20
C ALA A 129 8.49 10.99 -6.16
N ILE A 130 7.73 9.88 -6.12
CA ILE A 130 6.27 9.95 -5.99
C ILE A 130 5.85 10.43 -4.61
N GLY A 131 6.59 10.08 -3.53
CA GLY A 131 6.34 10.60 -2.18
C GLY A 131 6.49 12.12 -2.11
N TRP A 132 7.56 12.67 -2.70
CA TRP A 132 7.74 14.11 -2.85
C TRP A 132 6.57 14.73 -3.65
N LEU A 133 6.26 14.18 -4.83
CA LEU A 133 5.17 14.67 -5.67
C LEU A 133 3.81 14.66 -4.94
N THR A 134 3.57 13.68 -4.06
CA THR A 134 2.33 13.59 -3.30
C THR A 134 2.18 14.77 -2.34
N VAL A 135 3.25 15.21 -1.69
CA VAL A 135 3.26 16.43 -0.84
C VAL A 135 3.06 17.69 -1.68
N GLU A 136 3.84 17.89 -2.74
CA GLU A 136 3.70 19.02 -3.68
C GLU A 136 2.30 19.18 -4.31
N MET A 137 1.53 18.11 -4.30
CA MET A 137 0.17 18.08 -4.87
C MET A 137 -0.92 18.03 -3.79
N ASP A 138 -0.65 18.49 -2.57
CA ASP A 138 -1.61 18.54 -1.46
C ASP A 138 -2.38 17.22 -1.31
N ASN A 139 -1.66 16.09 -1.38
CA ASN A 139 -2.22 14.75 -1.26
C ASN A 139 -3.41 14.44 -2.19
N LEU A 140 -3.41 14.95 -3.41
CA LEU A 140 -4.43 14.62 -4.39
C LEU A 140 -4.63 13.10 -4.48
N HIS A 141 -5.88 12.67 -4.51
CA HIS A 141 -6.27 11.25 -4.44
C HIS A 141 -5.50 10.33 -5.41
N TRP A 142 -5.21 10.77 -6.63
CA TRP A 142 -4.46 9.97 -7.59
C TRP A 142 -2.97 9.86 -7.24
N SER A 143 -2.34 10.92 -6.67
CA SER A 143 -0.94 10.90 -6.26
C SER A 143 -0.73 9.94 -5.09
N VAL A 144 -1.61 9.97 -4.09
CA VAL A 144 -1.61 9.03 -2.97
C VAL A 144 -1.85 7.60 -3.43
N ALA A 145 -2.80 7.37 -4.36
CA ALA A 145 -3.05 6.05 -4.94
C ALA A 145 -1.83 5.51 -5.69
N LEU A 146 -1.16 6.37 -6.46
CA LEU A 146 0.08 6.01 -7.16
C LEU A 146 1.21 5.72 -6.17
N HIS A 147 1.36 6.51 -5.11
CA HIS A 147 2.37 6.33 -4.07
C HIS A 147 2.19 4.97 -3.36
N LEU A 148 0.99 4.63 -2.92
CA LEU A 148 0.70 3.32 -2.29
C LEU A 148 0.90 2.17 -3.28
N SER A 149 0.42 2.31 -4.52
CA SER A 149 0.56 1.26 -5.55
C SER A 149 2.01 0.97 -5.88
N SER A 150 2.84 1.99 -5.98
CA SER A 150 4.29 1.81 -6.20
C SER A 150 5.00 1.26 -4.96
N ALA A 151 4.56 1.56 -3.74
CA ALA A 151 5.07 0.94 -2.51
C ALA A 151 4.78 -0.58 -2.48
N LEU A 152 3.60 -0.99 -2.93
CA LEU A 152 3.27 -2.41 -3.09
C LEU A 152 4.13 -3.08 -4.17
N ALA A 153 4.34 -2.43 -5.31
CA ALA A 153 5.21 -2.94 -6.37
C ALA A 153 6.66 -3.08 -5.87
N PHE A 154 7.17 -2.10 -5.11
CA PHE A 154 8.46 -2.18 -4.45
C PHE A 154 8.52 -3.36 -3.47
N THR A 155 7.51 -3.54 -2.61
CA THR A 155 7.43 -4.68 -1.67
C THR A 155 7.48 -6.02 -2.40
N MET A 156 6.73 -6.13 -3.50
CA MET A 156 6.73 -7.34 -4.34
C MET A 156 8.10 -7.60 -4.98
N SER A 157 8.81 -6.55 -5.43
CA SER A 157 10.16 -6.68 -5.98
C SER A 157 11.18 -7.12 -4.93
N MET A 158 11.07 -6.61 -3.69
CA MET A 158 11.88 -7.04 -2.55
C MET A 158 11.62 -8.51 -2.21
N PHE A 159 10.35 -8.93 -2.22
CA PHE A 159 10.00 -10.34 -1.99
C PHE A 159 10.53 -11.24 -3.11
N TRP A 160 10.47 -10.80 -4.36
CA TRP A 160 11.06 -11.52 -5.47
C TRP A 160 12.59 -11.63 -5.36
N LEU A 161 13.28 -10.56 -4.94
CA LEU A 161 14.72 -10.61 -4.65
C LEU A 161 15.01 -11.64 -3.55
N TRP A 162 14.26 -11.62 -2.46
CA TRP A 162 14.41 -12.57 -1.36
C TRP A 162 14.20 -14.03 -1.82
N LEU A 163 13.18 -14.28 -2.66
CA LEU A 163 12.94 -15.60 -3.25
C LEU A 163 14.12 -16.05 -4.15
N THR A 164 14.67 -15.13 -4.92
CA THR A 164 15.80 -15.41 -5.81
C THR A 164 17.04 -15.80 -5.02
N LEU A 165 17.35 -15.07 -3.96
CA LEU A 165 18.46 -15.36 -3.04
C LEU A 165 18.25 -16.68 -2.30
N THR A 166 17.06 -16.92 -1.77
CA THR A 166 16.73 -18.14 -1.04
C THR A 166 16.84 -19.38 -1.95
N ARG A 167 16.39 -19.28 -3.19
CA ARG A 167 16.50 -20.37 -4.17
C ARG A 167 17.95 -20.72 -4.51
N SER A 168 18.82 -19.72 -4.57
CA SER A 168 20.23 -19.90 -4.91
C SER A 168 21.05 -20.49 -3.76
N GLU A 169 20.64 -20.30 -2.50
CA GLU A 169 21.40 -20.78 -1.32
C GLU A 169 20.89 -22.14 -0.83
N ASP A 170 19.68 -22.19 -0.29
CA ASP A 170 19.16 -23.33 0.48
C ASP A 170 17.99 -24.05 -0.22
N GLY A 171 17.56 -23.53 -1.38
CA GLY A 171 16.31 -23.93 -2.00
C GLY A 171 15.10 -23.30 -1.28
N LEU A 172 13.94 -23.36 -1.93
CA LEU A 172 12.71 -22.78 -1.37
C LEU A 172 12.21 -23.60 -0.18
N PRO A 173 11.71 -22.95 0.89
CA PRO A 173 11.04 -23.63 1.98
C PRO A 173 9.77 -24.36 1.48
N GLU A 174 9.32 -25.38 2.22
CA GLU A 174 8.22 -26.26 1.78
C GLU A 174 6.93 -25.49 1.45
N TRP A 175 6.61 -24.46 2.23
CA TRP A 175 5.43 -23.63 2.04
C TRP A 175 5.47 -22.71 0.80
N LEU A 176 6.61 -22.70 0.06
CA LEU A 176 6.81 -22.02 -1.23
C LEU A 176 7.20 -22.99 -2.37
N ARG A 177 7.22 -24.30 -2.12
CA ARG A 177 7.49 -25.29 -3.14
C ARG A 177 6.20 -25.70 -3.84
N PHE A 178 5.88 -24.99 -4.90
CA PHE A 178 4.71 -25.29 -5.72
C PHE A 178 4.97 -26.51 -6.62
N ASP A 179 3.94 -27.34 -6.81
CA ASP A 179 3.94 -28.34 -7.86
C ASP A 179 4.04 -27.67 -9.23
N TYR A 180 4.99 -28.11 -10.06
CA TYR A 180 5.27 -27.47 -11.35
C TYR A 180 4.09 -27.56 -12.32
N SER A 181 3.42 -28.70 -12.40
CA SER A 181 2.30 -28.94 -13.33
C SER A 181 1.12 -28.01 -13.01
N ILE A 182 0.76 -27.92 -11.74
CA ILE A 182 -0.30 -27.05 -11.24
C ILE A 182 0.09 -25.58 -11.38
N SER A 183 1.32 -25.21 -11.02
CA SER A 183 1.80 -23.84 -11.16
C SER A 183 1.75 -23.36 -12.61
N LYS A 184 2.15 -24.20 -13.58
CA LYS A 184 2.07 -23.89 -15.00
C LYS A 184 0.62 -23.68 -15.46
N LYS A 185 -0.29 -24.56 -15.03
CA LYS A 185 -1.73 -24.49 -15.34
C LYS A 185 -2.38 -23.24 -14.77
N TRP A 186 -2.01 -22.86 -13.53
CA TRP A 186 -2.61 -21.76 -12.79
C TRP A 186 -1.93 -20.40 -12.97
N LYS A 187 -0.79 -20.34 -13.66
CA LYS A 187 0.00 -19.11 -13.80
C LYS A 187 -0.82 -17.89 -14.25
N VAL A 188 -1.61 -18.05 -15.30
CA VAL A 188 -2.44 -16.96 -15.82
C VAL A 188 -3.55 -16.59 -14.85
N ARG A 189 -4.23 -17.58 -14.26
CA ARG A 189 -5.30 -17.36 -13.29
C ARG A 189 -4.79 -16.63 -12.06
N VAL A 190 -3.67 -17.04 -11.49
CA VAL A 190 -3.03 -16.35 -10.35
C VAL A 190 -2.62 -14.94 -10.75
N GLY A 191 -2.08 -14.74 -11.95
CA GLY A 191 -1.75 -13.40 -12.46
C GLY A 191 -2.98 -12.49 -12.54
N LEU A 192 -4.11 -13.00 -13.06
CA LEU A 192 -5.37 -12.23 -13.11
C LEU A 192 -5.93 -11.93 -11.72
N LEU A 193 -5.88 -12.89 -10.79
CA LEU A 193 -6.29 -12.68 -9.40
C LEU A 193 -5.41 -11.63 -8.71
N SER A 194 -4.09 -11.67 -8.95
CA SER A 194 -3.17 -10.65 -8.41
C SER A 194 -3.45 -9.26 -8.98
N LEU A 195 -3.73 -9.17 -10.27
CA LEU A 195 -4.12 -7.91 -10.92
C LEU A 195 -5.46 -7.40 -10.36
N GLY A 196 -6.46 -8.27 -10.19
CA GLY A 196 -7.75 -7.90 -9.60
C GLY A 196 -7.62 -7.41 -8.16
N ALA A 197 -6.79 -8.06 -7.35
CA ALA A 197 -6.47 -7.61 -5.99
C ALA A 197 -5.80 -6.23 -6.00
N PHE A 198 -4.83 -6.02 -6.90
CA PHE A 198 -4.17 -4.72 -7.05
C PHE A 198 -5.16 -3.62 -7.44
N VAL A 199 -6.05 -3.86 -8.40
CA VAL A 199 -7.11 -2.91 -8.81
C VAL A 199 -8.06 -2.62 -7.64
N SER A 200 -8.40 -3.63 -6.83
CA SER A 200 -9.23 -3.44 -5.63
C SER A 200 -8.55 -2.53 -4.60
N ILE A 201 -7.24 -2.71 -4.35
CA ILE A 201 -6.48 -1.83 -3.45
C ILE A 201 -6.40 -0.41 -4.01
N PHE A 202 -6.09 -0.27 -5.31
CA PHE A 202 -6.00 1.02 -5.98
C PHE A 202 -7.34 1.79 -5.90
N SER A 203 -8.46 1.13 -6.21
CA SER A 203 -9.79 1.75 -6.10
C SER A 203 -10.15 2.11 -4.65
N GLY A 204 -9.74 1.30 -3.66
CA GLY A 204 -9.93 1.60 -2.24
C GLY A 204 -9.12 2.83 -1.78
N THR A 205 -7.93 3.02 -2.32
CA THR A 205 -7.14 4.23 -2.05
C THR A 205 -7.85 5.47 -2.57
N PHE A 206 -8.46 5.40 -3.76
CA PHE A 206 -9.28 6.49 -4.29
C PHE A 206 -10.43 6.85 -3.33
N VAL A 207 -11.16 5.86 -2.82
CA VAL A 207 -12.21 6.10 -1.83
C VAL A 207 -11.65 6.79 -0.59
N SER A 208 -10.57 6.27 -0.02
CA SER A 208 -9.99 6.80 1.23
C SER A 208 -9.43 8.21 1.10
N THR A 209 -9.09 8.66 -0.11
CA THR A 209 -8.50 9.98 -0.37
C THR A 209 -9.48 10.98 -0.97
N THR A 210 -10.65 10.54 -1.45
CA THR A 210 -11.69 11.45 -1.95
C THR A 210 -12.45 12.03 -0.76
N PRO A 211 -12.45 13.37 -0.55
CA PRO A 211 -13.18 13.99 0.55
C PRO A 211 -14.66 13.63 0.53
N GLY A 212 -15.19 13.21 1.67
CA GLY A 212 -16.60 12.81 1.80
C GLY A 212 -16.96 11.42 1.25
N ALA A 213 -16.02 10.70 0.62
CA ALA A 213 -16.33 9.39 0.02
C ALA A 213 -16.79 8.34 1.05
N ASN A 214 -16.37 8.46 2.30
CA ASN A 214 -16.82 7.57 3.38
C ASN A 214 -18.35 7.64 3.60
N PHE A 215 -18.99 8.77 3.31
CA PHE A 215 -20.42 9.01 3.44
C PHE A 215 -21.16 9.00 2.09
N GLY A 216 -20.45 8.82 0.99
CA GLY A 216 -20.98 8.95 -0.37
C GLY A 216 -22.15 8.01 -0.70
N CYS A 217 -22.32 6.94 0.06
CA CYS A 217 -23.44 6.01 -0.08
C CYS A 217 -24.47 6.12 1.05
N GLY A 218 -24.48 7.22 1.78
CA GLY A 218 -25.37 7.45 2.92
C GLY A 218 -24.90 6.78 4.21
N VAL A 219 -25.65 7.02 5.28
CA VAL A 219 -25.42 6.50 6.63
C VAL A 219 -26.67 5.80 7.20
N ASP A 220 -27.56 5.31 6.35
CA ASP A 220 -28.86 4.73 6.73
C ASP A 220 -28.80 3.24 7.10
N GLY A 221 -27.59 2.67 7.21
CA GLY A 221 -27.37 1.29 7.60
C GLY A 221 -27.63 0.25 6.52
N LEU A 222 -27.98 -0.95 6.93
CA LEU A 222 -28.30 -2.07 6.03
C LEU A 222 -29.78 -2.03 5.61
N PRO A 223 -30.10 -2.27 4.33
CA PRO A 223 -29.19 -2.52 3.20
C PRO A 223 -28.77 -1.25 2.44
N ASP A 224 -29.26 -0.06 2.83
CA ASP A 224 -29.26 1.14 2.04
C ASP A 224 -27.87 1.76 1.86
N SER A 225 -27.08 1.83 2.93
CA SER A 225 -25.69 2.34 2.85
C SER A 225 -24.68 1.25 2.48
N TRP A 226 -25.01 -0.03 2.74
CA TRP A 226 -24.22 -1.19 2.37
C TRP A 226 -25.07 -2.47 2.34
N PRO A 227 -25.02 -3.35 1.33
CA PRO A 227 -24.15 -3.31 0.15
C PRO A 227 -24.60 -2.31 -0.94
N LEU A 228 -25.79 -1.74 -0.80
CA LEU A 228 -26.34 -0.72 -1.70
C LEU A 228 -25.65 0.64 -1.50
N CYS A 229 -25.97 1.61 -2.32
CA CYS A 229 -25.52 2.98 -2.23
C CYS A 229 -26.76 3.87 -2.33
N ASN A 230 -27.14 4.53 -1.25
CA ASN A 230 -28.38 5.31 -1.13
C ASN A 230 -29.60 4.48 -1.57
N GLY A 231 -29.68 3.22 -1.12
CA GLY A 231 -30.75 2.28 -1.44
C GLY A 231 -30.74 1.72 -2.87
N LYS A 232 -29.69 1.99 -3.68
CA LYS A 232 -29.57 1.59 -5.09
C LYS A 232 -28.33 0.75 -5.34
N ILE A 233 -28.38 -0.09 -6.38
CA ILE A 233 -27.21 -0.84 -6.87
C ILE A 233 -26.23 0.10 -7.59
N VAL A 234 -26.74 1.06 -8.31
CA VAL A 234 -26.02 2.14 -8.99
C VAL A 234 -26.72 3.44 -8.68
N ASP A 235 -26.05 4.36 -8.01
CA ASP A 235 -26.58 5.69 -7.74
C ASP A 235 -26.19 6.66 -8.89
N SER A 236 -26.53 7.96 -8.74
CA SER A 236 -26.35 8.92 -9.82
C SER A 236 -24.87 9.02 -10.23
N ILE A 237 -24.65 9.03 -11.55
CA ILE A 237 -23.31 9.09 -12.18
C ILE A 237 -22.68 10.48 -12.01
N GLU A 238 -23.42 11.47 -11.52
CA GLU A 238 -22.96 12.85 -11.41
C GLU A 238 -22.20 13.12 -10.09
N ASP A 239 -22.37 12.28 -9.07
CA ASP A 239 -21.69 12.42 -7.79
C ASP A 239 -20.42 11.55 -7.76
N ILE A 240 -19.24 12.19 -7.87
CA ILE A 240 -17.92 11.53 -7.82
C ILE A 240 -17.67 10.80 -6.49
N VAL A 241 -18.29 11.28 -5.41
CA VAL A 241 -18.17 10.74 -4.06
C VAL A 241 -18.85 9.37 -4.00
N ALA A 242 -20.12 9.30 -4.40
CA ALA A 242 -20.88 8.06 -4.49
C ALA A 242 -20.27 7.09 -5.53
N GLN A 243 -19.84 7.61 -6.69
CA GLN A 243 -19.19 6.81 -7.73
C GLN A 243 -17.94 6.09 -7.25
N SER A 244 -17.05 6.77 -6.51
CA SER A 244 -15.83 6.17 -6.00
C SER A 244 -16.14 4.95 -5.13
N GLN A 245 -17.12 5.06 -4.25
CA GLN A 245 -17.61 3.98 -3.40
C GLN A 245 -18.20 2.82 -4.21
N ILE A 246 -19.10 3.11 -5.16
CA ILE A 246 -19.77 2.10 -5.99
C ILE A 246 -18.75 1.31 -6.81
N ILE A 247 -17.84 2.00 -7.49
CA ILE A 247 -16.81 1.37 -8.32
C ILE A 247 -15.92 0.48 -7.46
N HIS A 248 -15.47 0.96 -6.30
CA HIS A 248 -14.68 0.16 -5.36
C HIS A 248 -15.43 -1.10 -4.91
N ARG A 249 -16.69 -0.98 -4.50
CA ARG A 249 -17.52 -2.11 -4.06
C ARG A 249 -17.71 -3.16 -5.15
N TRP A 250 -17.91 -2.74 -6.40
CA TRP A 250 -18.00 -3.65 -7.54
C TRP A 250 -16.69 -4.42 -7.76
N PHE A 251 -15.54 -3.74 -7.74
CA PHE A 251 -14.25 -4.42 -7.87
C PHE A 251 -14.01 -5.41 -6.73
N VAL A 252 -14.29 -5.02 -5.50
CA VAL A 252 -14.12 -5.88 -4.31
C VAL A 252 -15.08 -7.07 -4.38
N GLY A 253 -16.36 -6.86 -4.71
CA GLY A 253 -17.35 -7.92 -4.83
C GLY A 253 -16.99 -8.94 -5.92
N LEU A 254 -16.67 -8.47 -7.12
CA LEU A 254 -16.23 -9.33 -8.23
C LEU A 254 -14.95 -10.09 -7.90
N MET A 255 -14.00 -9.43 -7.25
CA MET A 255 -12.75 -10.07 -6.85
C MET A 255 -12.98 -11.15 -5.79
N LEU A 256 -13.84 -10.91 -4.81
CA LEU A 256 -14.20 -11.91 -3.80
C LEU A 256 -14.86 -13.15 -4.44
N ILE A 257 -15.79 -12.94 -5.37
CA ILE A 257 -16.41 -14.02 -6.14
C ILE A 257 -15.35 -14.81 -6.93
N ALA A 258 -14.43 -14.09 -7.60
CA ALA A 258 -13.35 -14.74 -8.35
C ALA A 258 -12.41 -15.57 -7.46
N LEU A 259 -12.09 -15.07 -6.27
CA LEU A 259 -11.27 -15.79 -5.29
C LEU A 259 -11.98 -17.03 -4.74
N ILE A 260 -13.27 -16.94 -4.41
CA ILE A 260 -14.08 -18.09 -3.96
C ILE A 260 -14.13 -19.16 -5.07
N PHE A 261 -14.41 -18.74 -6.31
CA PHE A 261 -14.42 -19.66 -7.45
C PHE A 261 -13.04 -20.30 -7.69
N ALA A 262 -11.95 -19.52 -7.59
CA ALA A 262 -10.59 -20.04 -7.71
C ALA A 262 -10.28 -21.05 -6.59
N SER A 263 -10.67 -20.76 -5.35
CA SER A 263 -10.50 -21.66 -4.20
C SER A 263 -11.24 -22.99 -4.38
N TYR A 264 -12.47 -22.93 -4.88
CA TYR A 264 -13.22 -24.13 -5.23
C TYR A 264 -12.56 -24.90 -6.38
N SER A 265 -12.17 -24.20 -7.45
CA SER A 265 -11.54 -24.81 -8.63
C SER A 265 -10.22 -25.51 -8.31
N ILE A 266 -9.33 -24.86 -7.50
CA ILE A 266 -8.06 -25.45 -7.12
C ILE A 266 -8.21 -26.67 -6.20
N SER A 267 -9.30 -26.70 -5.38
CA SER A 267 -9.58 -27.82 -4.49
C SER A 267 -9.92 -29.10 -5.23
N ASN A 268 -10.41 -28.98 -6.47
CA ASN A 268 -10.73 -30.12 -7.34
C ASN A 268 -9.53 -30.56 -8.22
N GLU A 269 -8.38 -29.87 -8.12
CA GLU A 269 -7.19 -30.27 -8.86
C GLU A 269 -6.44 -31.37 -8.14
N GLN A 270 -6.03 -32.40 -8.91
CA GLN A 270 -5.10 -33.42 -8.41
C GLN A 270 -3.69 -32.84 -8.46
N SER A 271 -3.06 -32.70 -7.32
CA SER A 271 -1.74 -32.10 -7.16
C SER A 271 -0.85 -32.96 -6.28
N GLY A 272 0.44 -32.98 -6.57
CA GLY A 272 1.46 -33.62 -5.74
C GLY A 272 1.65 -32.98 -4.38
N ASN A 273 1.24 -31.71 -4.23
CA ASN A 273 1.19 -30.99 -2.95
C ASN A 273 0.07 -29.96 -2.92
N ASN A 274 -0.27 -29.52 -1.73
CA ASN A 274 -1.39 -28.60 -1.49
C ASN A 274 -0.96 -27.12 -1.33
N VAL A 275 0.31 -26.79 -1.60
CA VAL A 275 0.87 -25.46 -1.32
C VAL A 275 0.10 -24.37 -2.03
N LEU A 276 -0.11 -24.47 -3.36
CA LEU A 276 -0.84 -23.45 -4.12
C LEU A 276 -2.30 -23.33 -3.65
N ARG A 277 -2.97 -24.46 -3.36
CA ARG A 277 -4.33 -24.49 -2.81
C ARG A 277 -4.40 -23.71 -1.50
N ASN A 278 -3.46 -23.96 -0.57
CA ASN A 278 -3.44 -23.29 0.72
C ASN A 278 -3.22 -21.77 0.58
N TRP A 279 -2.37 -21.36 -0.36
CA TRP A 279 -2.16 -19.94 -0.65
C TRP A 279 -3.40 -19.26 -1.23
N ILE A 280 -4.11 -19.90 -2.16
CA ILE A 280 -5.34 -19.35 -2.74
C ILE A 280 -6.44 -19.24 -1.66
N TRP A 281 -6.63 -20.27 -0.83
CA TRP A 281 -7.57 -20.22 0.30
C TRP A 281 -7.19 -19.17 1.33
N GLY A 282 -5.92 -19.06 1.68
CA GLY A 282 -5.41 -18.01 2.57
C GLY A 282 -5.68 -16.61 2.02
N SER A 283 -5.42 -16.40 0.73
CA SER A 283 -5.71 -15.12 0.05
C SER A 283 -7.21 -14.80 0.07
N THR A 284 -8.07 -15.79 -0.17
CA THR A 284 -9.54 -15.64 -0.11
C THR A 284 -9.98 -15.26 1.30
N PHE A 285 -9.45 -15.93 2.31
CA PHE A 285 -9.77 -15.63 3.71
C PHE A 285 -9.37 -14.21 4.10
N PHE A 286 -8.12 -13.79 3.82
CA PHE A 286 -7.68 -12.45 4.15
C PHE A 286 -8.40 -11.36 3.35
N PHE A 287 -8.73 -11.64 2.10
CA PHE A 287 -9.53 -10.72 1.29
C PHE A 287 -10.95 -10.55 1.85
N PHE A 288 -11.58 -11.65 2.25
CA PHE A 288 -12.89 -11.63 2.91
C PHE A 288 -12.87 -10.85 4.24
N VAL A 289 -11.86 -11.08 5.08
CA VAL A 289 -11.67 -10.33 6.34
C VAL A 289 -11.52 -8.83 6.06
N ASN A 290 -10.67 -8.46 5.09
CA ASN A 290 -10.49 -7.05 4.72
C ASN A 290 -11.79 -6.42 4.19
N THR A 291 -12.55 -7.13 3.36
CA THR A 291 -13.85 -6.68 2.86
C THR A 291 -14.85 -6.47 4.01
N SER A 292 -14.85 -7.40 4.98
CA SER A 292 -15.73 -7.31 6.16
C SER A 292 -15.37 -6.11 7.04
N ILE A 293 -14.08 -5.84 7.24
CA ILE A 293 -13.63 -4.65 7.99
C ILE A 293 -14.09 -3.38 7.27
N GLY A 294 -13.95 -3.31 5.94
CA GLY A 294 -14.43 -2.17 5.16
C GLY A 294 -15.95 -1.97 5.26
N ALA A 295 -16.73 -3.06 5.26
CA ALA A 295 -18.18 -3.00 5.45
C ALA A 295 -18.55 -2.49 6.86
N ILE A 296 -17.90 -3.03 7.90
CA ILE A 296 -18.10 -2.57 9.29
C ILE A 296 -17.74 -1.10 9.44
N TYR A 297 -16.64 -0.65 8.84
CA TYR A 297 -16.24 0.76 8.87
C TYR A 297 -17.31 1.68 8.29
N VAL A 298 -17.87 1.35 7.11
CA VAL A 298 -18.96 2.14 6.52
C VAL A 298 -20.22 2.14 7.42
N LEU A 299 -20.56 1.00 8.00
CA LEU A 299 -21.74 0.86 8.86
C LEU A 299 -21.57 1.45 10.27
N SER A 300 -20.32 1.70 10.72
CA SER A 300 -20.08 2.30 12.04
C SER A 300 -20.51 3.76 12.15
N TRP A 301 -20.65 4.45 11.02
CA TRP A 301 -21.14 5.83 10.97
C TRP A 301 -22.63 6.00 11.27
N ASP A 302 -23.41 4.90 11.26
CA ASP A 302 -24.82 4.91 11.67
C ASP A 302 -25.00 5.01 13.19
N LEU A 303 -23.91 4.86 13.96
CA LEU A 303 -23.95 4.74 15.42
C LEU A 303 -23.59 6.04 16.14
N GLU A 304 -23.21 7.11 15.40
CA GLU A 304 -22.94 8.46 15.90
C GLU A 304 -24.09 9.42 15.57
#